data_74fa15ebdb09fdc83fc57e70e9951459
#
_entry.id   74fa15ebdb09fdc83fc57e70e9951459
#
_cell.length_a   1.000
_cell.length_b   1.000
_cell.length_c   1.000
_cell.angle_alpha   90.00
_cell.angle_beta   90.00
_cell.angle_gamma   90.00
#
_symmetry.space_group_name_H-M   'P 1'
#
loop_
_entity.id
_entity.type
_entity.pdbx_description
1 polymer ?
#
loop_
_entity_poly.entity_id
_entity_poly.type
_entity_poly.pdbx_seq_one_letter_code
_entity_poly.pdbx_strand_id
1 'polypeptide(L)'
;MTDNSILEAPELPEQKDPNSSDFPDGWHYVANSKDLEKSKAIEVINFATQIVVWRGSDEKLYALDMYCKHMGASLGCGEVDQNGIRCPFHAWRWNGSGDCDDIPYAKRVPDKAKTRSWTPYEKDGKIYVWFDRNGNEPDFDNI
;
A
#
# COMPACT_ATOMS: atom_id res chain seq x y z
N MET A 1 31.03 24.69 15.73
CA MET A 1 30.65 23.30 16.05
C MET A 1 29.62 22.81 15.06
N THR A 2 29.82 21.62 14.58
CA THR A 2 28.85 21.03 13.66
C THR A 2 27.72 20.34 14.43
N ASP A 3 26.50 20.65 14.07
CA ASP A 3 25.36 19.93 14.60
C ASP A 3 25.25 18.59 13.88
N ASN A 4 25.47 17.50 14.61
CA ASN A 4 25.45 16.17 14.03
C ASN A 4 24.07 15.76 13.52
N SER A 5 23.00 16.37 14.00
CA SER A 5 21.67 16.02 13.54
C SER A 5 21.45 16.31 12.07
N ILE A 6 22.13 17.30 11.50
CA ILE A 6 22.03 17.62 10.09
C ILE A 6 22.81 16.66 9.21
N LEU A 7 23.69 15.86 9.81
CA LEU A 7 24.50 14.87 9.10
C LEU A 7 23.89 13.47 9.16
N GLU A 8 22.90 13.28 10.01
CA GLU A 8 22.22 12.00 10.13
C GLU A 8 21.14 11.88 9.07
N ALA A 9 21.06 10.71 8.46
CA ALA A 9 19.95 10.42 7.56
C ALA A 9 18.65 10.40 8.37
N PRO A 10 17.55 10.96 7.83
CA PRO A 10 16.27 10.88 8.51
C PRO A 10 15.85 9.42 8.67
N GLU A 11 15.23 9.12 9.78
CA GLU A 11 14.67 7.79 9.99
C GLU A 11 13.57 7.53 8.98
N LEU A 12 13.54 6.29 8.47
CA LEU A 12 12.44 5.86 7.60
C LEU A 12 11.16 5.77 8.43
N PRO A 13 10.01 6.11 7.84
CA PRO A 13 8.75 5.95 8.53
C PRO A 13 8.53 4.50 8.96
N GLU A 14 8.08 4.31 10.20
CA GLU A 14 7.75 2.98 10.68
C GLU A 14 6.34 2.63 10.25
N GLN A 15 6.22 1.46 9.62
CA GLN A 15 4.93 0.90 9.31
C GLN A 15 4.37 0.24 10.56
N LYS A 16 3.13 0.57 10.94
CA LYS A 16 2.49 -0.05 12.09
C LYS A 16 2.40 -1.57 11.88
N ASP A 17 2.69 -2.33 12.95
CA ASP A 17 2.49 -3.78 12.92
C ASP A 17 1.01 -4.07 13.23
N PRO A 18 0.22 -4.55 12.24
CA PRO A 18 -1.19 -4.82 12.47
C PRO A 18 -1.43 -5.91 13.51
N ASN A 19 -0.46 -6.83 13.70
CA ASN A 19 -0.62 -7.91 14.67
C ASN A 19 -0.47 -7.45 16.12
N SER A 20 0.11 -6.28 16.35
CA SER A 20 0.23 -5.69 17.68
C SER A 20 -0.92 -4.74 18.01
N SER A 21 -1.85 -4.56 17.08
CA SER A 21 -2.98 -3.64 17.20
C SER A 21 -4.20 -4.33 17.79
N ASP A 22 -5.03 -3.54 18.49
CA ASP A 22 -6.36 -3.98 18.93
C ASP A 22 -7.41 -3.77 17.84
N PHE A 23 -6.99 -3.51 16.63
CA PHE A 23 -7.87 -3.25 15.51
C PHE A 23 -8.78 -4.46 15.27
N PRO A 24 -10.11 -4.27 15.12
CA PRO A 24 -11.04 -5.38 14.95
C PRO A 24 -10.85 -6.12 13.63
N ASP A 25 -11.01 -7.45 13.67
CA ASP A 25 -11.04 -8.25 12.45
C ASP A 25 -12.30 -7.94 11.64
N GLY A 26 -12.21 -8.05 10.33
CA GLY A 26 -13.34 -7.88 9.43
C GLY A 26 -13.09 -6.88 8.32
N TRP A 27 -14.17 -6.46 7.67
CA TRP A 27 -14.14 -5.45 6.63
C TRP A 27 -14.19 -4.06 7.23
N HIS A 28 -13.33 -3.18 6.72
CA HIS A 28 -13.26 -1.80 7.21
C HIS A 28 -13.41 -0.82 6.06
N TYR A 29 -14.38 0.08 6.18
CA TYR A 29 -14.58 1.15 5.22
C TYR A 29 -13.36 2.07 5.21
N VAL A 30 -12.86 2.36 4.01
CA VAL A 30 -11.67 3.22 3.84
C VAL A 30 -11.92 4.42 2.95
N ALA A 31 -12.86 4.33 2.00
CA ALA A 31 -13.13 5.43 1.08
C ALA A 31 -14.44 5.22 0.34
N ASN A 32 -14.97 6.28 -0.27
CA ASN A 32 -16.07 6.17 -1.22
C ASN A 32 -15.51 5.82 -2.59
N SER A 33 -16.24 5.02 -3.36
CA SER A 33 -15.82 4.63 -4.72
C SER A 33 -15.56 5.83 -5.62
N LYS A 34 -16.40 6.87 -5.51
CA LYS A 34 -16.29 8.08 -6.32
C LYS A 34 -15.03 8.89 -6.04
N ASP A 35 -14.40 8.68 -4.88
CA ASP A 35 -13.20 9.42 -4.48
C ASP A 35 -11.93 8.74 -4.98
N LEU A 36 -12.04 7.59 -5.63
CA LEU A 36 -10.90 6.85 -6.16
C LEU A 36 -11.12 6.50 -7.63
N GLU A 37 -10.72 7.42 -8.49
CA GLU A 37 -10.84 7.25 -9.93
C GLU A 37 -9.77 6.30 -10.49
N LYS A 38 -10.01 5.84 -11.72
CA LYS A 38 -9.08 5.01 -12.48
C LYS A 38 -7.70 5.66 -12.53
N SER A 39 -6.67 4.87 -12.29
CA SER A 39 -5.25 5.28 -12.28
C SER A 39 -4.93 6.32 -11.22
N LYS A 40 -5.65 6.29 -10.10
CA LYS A 40 -5.42 7.14 -8.93
C LYS A 40 -5.19 6.29 -7.70
N ALA A 41 -4.50 6.87 -6.71
CA ALA A 41 -4.18 6.23 -5.46
C ALA A 41 -4.53 7.14 -4.28
N ILE A 42 -4.89 6.52 -3.16
CA ILE A 42 -5.14 7.23 -1.90
C ILE A 42 -4.34 6.59 -0.78
N GLU A 43 -3.95 7.41 0.19
CA GLU A 43 -3.32 6.94 1.42
C GLU A 43 -4.40 6.73 2.48
N VAL A 44 -4.36 5.58 3.16
CA VAL A 44 -5.30 5.24 4.22
C VAL A 44 -4.51 5.04 5.50
N ILE A 45 -4.77 5.89 6.50
CA ILE A 45 -4.05 5.87 7.77
C ILE A 45 -4.89 5.33 8.93
N ASN A 46 -6.20 5.14 8.73
CA ASN A 46 -7.15 4.71 9.77
C ASN A 46 -7.41 3.20 9.74
N PHE A 47 -6.54 2.45 9.12
CA PHE A 47 -6.63 1.00 9.09
C PHE A 47 -5.69 0.41 10.15
N ALA A 48 -5.63 -0.92 10.26
CA ALA A 48 -4.72 -1.60 11.18
C ALA A 48 -3.27 -1.15 11.04
N THR A 49 -2.90 -0.75 9.82
CA THR A 49 -1.60 -0.15 9.50
C THR A 49 -1.82 0.88 8.40
N GLN A 50 -0.79 1.65 8.05
CA GLN A 50 -0.88 2.57 6.93
C GLN A 50 -0.81 1.80 5.63
N ILE A 51 -1.78 2.02 4.75
CA ILE A 51 -1.85 1.35 3.46
C ILE A 51 -2.11 2.36 2.34
N VAL A 52 -1.73 1.99 1.12
CA VAL A 52 -2.12 2.68 -0.08
C VAL A 52 -3.16 1.83 -0.81
N VAL A 53 -4.21 2.46 -1.30
CA VAL A 53 -5.24 1.81 -2.11
C VAL A 53 -5.27 2.53 -3.45
N TRP A 54 -5.24 1.79 -4.56
CA TRP A 54 -5.31 2.42 -5.87
C TRP A 54 -6.23 1.64 -6.79
N ARG A 55 -6.68 2.33 -7.83
CA ARG A 55 -7.46 1.72 -8.89
C ARG A 55 -6.58 1.63 -10.12
N GLY A 56 -6.38 0.42 -10.63
CA GLY A 56 -5.56 0.20 -11.81
C GLY A 56 -6.27 0.62 -13.08
N SER A 57 -5.57 0.51 -14.21
CA SER A 57 -6.14 0.78 -15.52
C SER A 57 -7.21 -0.25 -15.90
N ASP A 58 -7.21 -1.41 -15.24
CA ASP A 58 -8.25 -2.43 -15.36
C ASP A 58 -9.49 -2.11 -14.51
N GLU A 59 -9.48 -0.98 -13.81
CA GLU A 59 -10.52 -0.51 -12.89
C GLU A 59 -10.68 -1.35 -11.63
N LYS A 60 -9.82 -2.33 -11.41
CA LYS A 60 -9.78 -3.12 -10.18
C LYS A 60 -9.03 -2.38 -9.08
N LEU A 61 -9.36 -2.71 -7.84
CA LEU A 61 -8.71 -2.14 -6.66
C LEU A 61 -7.55 -3.00 -6.21
N TYR A 62 -6.53 -2.33 -5.69
CA TYR A 62 -5.34 -2.96 -5.11
C TYR A 62 -4.96 -2.22 -3.84
N ALA A 63 -4.37 -2.93 -2.88
CA ALA A 63 -3.94 -2.34 -1.62
C ALA A 63 -2.65 -2.97 -1.14
N LEU A 64 -1.69 -2.13 -0.76
CA LEU A 64 -0.39 -2.54 -0.24
C LEU A 64 -0.05 -1.74 1.02
N ASP A 65 0.94 -2.20 1.78
CA ASP A 65 1.56 -1.36 2.79
C ASP A 65 2.02 -0.05 2.14
N MET A 66 1.83 1.06 2.84
CA MET A 66 2.01 2.40 2.27
C MET A 66 3.46 2.70 1.90
N TYR A 67 4.42 2.25 2.71
CA TYR A 67 5.81 2.67 2.54
C TYR A 67 6.62 1.68 1.72
N CYS A 68 7.28 2.22 0.68
CA CYS A 68 8.18 1.45 -0.16
C CYS A 68 9.31 0.84 0.66
N LYS A 69 9.52 -0.47 0.53
CA LYS A 69 10.56 -1.18 1.29
C LYS A 69 11.98 -0.72 0.93
N HIS A 70 12.15 -0.12 -0.25
CA HIS A 70 13.46 0.36 -0.70
C HIS A 70 13.84 1.68 -0.02
N MET A 71 12.95 2.67 -0.03
CA MET A 71 13.27 4.04 0.40
C MET A 71 12.40 4.55 1.54
N GLY A 72 11.38 3.80 1.95
CA GLY A 72 10.44 4.28 2.96
C GLY A 72 9.53 5.39 2.48
N ALA A 73 9.52 5.69 1.19
CA ALA A 73 8.62 6.71 0.63
C ALA A 73 7.20 6.16 0.54
N SER A 74 6.21 7.05 0.72
CA SER A 74 4.82 6.66 0.57
C SER A 74 4.50 6.35 -0.88
N LEU A 75 3.97 5.16 -1.13
CA LEU A 75 3.49 4.78 -2.47
C LEU A 75 2.28 5.61 -2.88
N GLY A 76 1.55 6.17 -1.91
CA GLY A 76 0.44 7.08 -2.20
C GLY A 76 0.86 8.37 -2.89
N CYS A 77 2.13 8.74 -2.75
CA CYS A 77 2.72 9.90 -3.45
C CYS A 77 3.30 9.53 -4.81
N GLY A 78 3.26 8.25 -5.18
CA GLY A 78 3.75 7.77 -6.47
C GLY A 78 2.68 7.83 -7.55
N GLU A 79 2.96 7.16 -8.65
CA GLU A 79 2.07 7.14 -9.80
C GLU A 79 1.57 5.74 -10.07
N VAL A 80 0.28 5.61 -10.36
CA VAL A 80 -0.30 4.37 -10.84
C VAL A 80 0.19 4.15 -12.28
N ASP A 81 0.76 2.98 -12.53
CA ASP A 81 1.30 2.59 -13.82
C ASP A 81 0.59 1.30 -14.24
N GLN A 82 -0.39 1.44 -15.12
CA GLN A 82 -1.30 0.34 -15.49
C GLN A 82 -1.98 -0.22 -14.24
N ASN A 83 -1.65 -1.44 -13.82
CA ASN A 83 -2.24 -2.05 -12.62
C ASN A 83 -1.30 -2.03 -11.42
N GLY A 84 -0.11 -1.46 -11.57
CA GLY A 84 0.86 -1.33 -10.50
C GLY A 84 1.00 0.11 -10.03
N ILE A 85 1.87 0.32 -9.06
CA ILE A 85 2.16 1.65 -8.54
C ILE A 85 3.68 1.83 -8.45
N ARG A 86 4.17 2.99 -8.91
CA ARG A 86 5.59 3.33 -8.86
C ARG A 86 5.90 4.21 -7.67
N CYS A 87 6.97 3.84 -6.96
CA CYS A 87 7.50 4.64 -5.87
C CYS A 87 7.95 6.01 -6.41
N PRO A 88 7.68 7.12 -5.69
CA PRO A 88 8.10 8.45 -6.14
C PRO A 88 9.61 8.61 -6.21
N PHE A 89 10.37 7.75 -5.50
CA PHE A 89 11.83 7.70 -5.59
C PHE A 89 12.26 6.51 -6.43
N HIS A 90 13.08 6.75 -7.45
CA HIS A 90 13.68 5.71 -8.29
C HIS A 90 12.71 4.84 -9.07
N ALA A 91 11.40 5.13 -9.00
CA ALA A 91 10.37 4.52 -9.83
C ALA A 91 10.26 2.98 -9.76
N TRP A 92 10.62 2.38 -8.62
CA TRP A 92 10.35 0.96 -8.40
C TRP A 92 8.86 0.70 -8.53
N ARG A 93 8.50 -0.28 -9.35
CA ARG A 93 7.10 -0.59 -9.60
C ARG A 93 6.67 -1.79 -8.78
N TRP A 94 5.57 -1.62 -8.07
CA TRP A 94 4.97 -2.66 -7.23
C TRP A 94 3.65 -3.10 -7.84
N ASN A 95 3.46 -4.42 -8.01
CA ASN A 95 2.19 -4.93 -8.51
C ASN A 95 1.18 -5.12 -7.37
N GLY A 96 -0.05 -5.49 -7.73
CA GLY A 96 -1.12 -5.65 -6.76
C GLY A 96 -0.92 -6.80 -5.76
N SER A 97 0.01 -7.70 -6.04
CA SER A 97 0.36 -8.80 -5.13
C SER A 97 1.45 -8.43 -4.13
N GLY A 98 2.01 -7.22 -4.24
CA GLY A 98 3.07 -6.77 -3.35
C GLY A 98 4.47 -7.10 -3.83
N ASP A 99 4.63 -7.58 -5.05
CA ASP A 99 5.95 -7.86 -5.62
C ASP A 99 6.44 -6.65 -6.42
N CYS A 100 7.71 -6.30 -6.24
CA CYS A 100 8.36 -5.35 -7.15
C CYS A 100 8.61 -6.06 -8.48
N ASP A 101 8.10 -5.52 -9.56
CA ASP A 101 8.19 -6.16 -10.87
C ASP A 101 8.96 -5.36 -11.93
N ASP A 102 9.43 -4.18 -11.58
CA ASP A 102 10.28 -3.38 -12.48
C ASP A 102 11.11 -2.36 -11.70
N ILE A 103 12.39 -2.31 -12.02
CA ILE A 103 13.31 -1.29 -11.56
C ILE A 103 14.00 -0.75 -12.82
N PRO A 104 13.66 0.48 -13.28
CA PRO A 104 14.08 0.95 -14.60
C PRO A 104 15.59 0.95 -14.86
N TYR A 105 16.38 1.12 -13.81
CA TYR A 105 17.84 1.19 -13.95
C TYR A 105 18.56 -0.12 -13.63
N ALA A 106 17.81 -1.17 -13.28
CA ALA A 106 18.41 -2.45 -12.88
C ALA A 106 18.21 -3.50 -13.94
N LYS A 107 19.15 -4.45 -14.02
CA LYS A 107 19.08 -5.55 -14.98
C LYS A 107 18.06 -6.60 -14.54
N ARG A 108 17.79 -6.69 -13.24
CA ARG A 108 16.79 -7.61 -12.70
C ARG A 108 16.29 -7.10 -11.35
N VAL A 109 15.11 -7.52 -10.97
CA VAL A 109 14.51 -7.20 -9.68
C VAL A 109 14.89 -8.26 -8.67
N PRO A 110 15.34 -7.86 -7.46
CA PRO A 110 15.63 -8.84 -6.40
C PRO A 110 14.38 -9.62 -6.00
N ASP A 111 14.52 -10.94 -5.80
CA ASP A 111 13.41 -11.80 -5.39
C ASP A 111 12.80 -11.40 -4.03
N LYS A 112 13.58 -10.73 -3.19
CA LYS A 112 13.14 -10.28 -1.87
C LYS A 112 12.42 -8.93 -1.88
N ALA A 113 12.31 -8.28 -3.02
CA ALA A 113 11.62 -7.00 -3.15
C ALA A 113 10.11 -7.23 -3.11
N LYS A 114 9.59 -7.42 -1.91
CA LYS A 114 8.17 -7.72 -1.65
C LYS A 114 7.65 -6.87 -0.52
N THR A 115 6.37 -6.53 -0.59
CA THR A 115 5.65 -5.85 0.49
C THR A 115 4.32 -6.56 0.73
N ARG A 116 3.66 -6.21 1.83
CA ARG A 116 2.40 -6.87 2.18
C ARG A 116 1.27 -6.32 1.32
N SER A 117 0.48 -7.23 0.76
CA SER A 117 -0.75 -6.88 0.05
C SER A 117 -1.95 -7.09 0.95
N TRP A 118 -3.00 -6.30 0.69
CA TRP A 118 -4.27 -6.36 1.41
C TRP A 118 -5.38 -6.60 0.40
N THR A 119 -6.53 -7.08 0.88
CA THR A 119 -7.67 -7.39 0.01
C THR A 119 -8.69 -6.27 0.07
N PRO A 120 -8.79 -5.43 -0.98
CA PRO A 120 -9.84 -4.43 -1.08
C PRO A 120 -11.10 -5.03 -1.68
N TYR A 121 -12.25 -4.46 -1.36
CA TYR A 121 -13.53 -4.84 -1.95
C TYR A 121 -14.43 -3.63 -2.08
N GLU A 122 -15.13 -3.55 -3.20
CA GLU A 122 -16.02 -2.43 -3.50
C GLU A 122 -17.46 -2.91 -3.49
N LYS A 123 -18.30 -2.24 -2.71
CA LYS A 123 -19.73 -2.61 -2.59
C LYS A 123 -20.55 -1.37 -2.31
N ASP A 124 -21.63 -1.19 -3.06
CA ASP A 124 -22.61 -0.10 -2.84
C ASP A 124 -21.96 1.29 -2.79
N GLY A 125 -21.00 1.54 -3.66
CA GLY A 125 -20.31 2.83 -3.76
C GLY A 125 -19.28 3.07 -2.67
N LYS A 126 -18.87 2.05 -1.95
CA LYS A 126 -17.90 2.14 -0.86
C LYS A 126 -16.78 1.13 -1.04
N ILE A 127 -15.59 1.51 -0.60
CA ILE A 127 -14.40 0.65 -0.64
C ILE A 127 -14.08 0.19 0.77
N TYR A 128 -13.89 -1.12 0.91
CA TYR A 128 -13.54 -1.78 2.16
C TYR A 128 -12.22 -2.51 1.99
N VAL A 129 -11.48 -2.68 3.10
CA VAL A 129 -10.28 -3.53 3.13
C VAL A 129 -10.42 -4.53 4.26
N TRP A 130 -10.05 -5.77 3.97
CA TRP A 130 -10.13 -6.87 4.91
C TRP A 130 -8.97 -6.87 5.88
N PHE A 131 -9.28 -7.05 7.16
CA PHE A 131 -8.28 -7.29 8.19
C PHE A 131 -8.64 -8.52 9.00
N ASP A 132 -7.66 -9.41 9.22
CA ASP A 132 -7.76 -10.51 10.16
C ASP A 132 -6.39 -10.75 10.75
N ARG A 133 -6.27 -10.64 12.08
CA ARG A 133 -4.96 -10.77 12.75
C ARG A 133 -4.37 -12.16 12.64
N ASN A 134 -5.20 -13.17 12.40
CA ASN A 134 -4.76 -14.55 12.24
C ASN A 134 -4.61 -14.96 10.79
N GLY A 135 -4.83 -14.04 9.86
CA GLY A 135 -4.67 -14.31 8.42
C GLY A 135 -5.79 -15.14 7.82
N ASN A 136 -6.97 -15.17 8.44
CA ASN A 136 -8.12 -15.88 7.88
C ASN A 136 -8.58 -15.24 6.58
N GLU A 137 -9.14 -16.06 5.69
CA GLU A 137 -9.64 -15.61 4.40
C GLU A 137 -10.78 -14.59 4.56
N PRO A 138 -10.89 -13.63 3.63
CA PRO A 138 -11.98 -12.66 3.65
C PRO A 138 -13.35 -13.32 3.55
N ASP A 139 -14.29 -12.79 4.32
CA ASP A 139 -15.69 -13.23 4.31
C ASP A 139 -16.51 -12.23 3.50
N PHE A 140 -16.76 -12.54 2.23
CA PHE A 140 -17.48 -11.65 1.33
C PHE A 140 -18.99 -11.59 1.60
N ASP A 141 -19.53 -12.46 2.46
CA ASP A 141 -20.94 -12.49 2.79
C ASP A 141 -21.32 -11.51 3.91
N ASN A 142 -20.33 -11.01 4.65
CA ASN A 142 -20.55 -10.17 5.83
C ASN A 142 -19.97 -8.76 5.69
N ILE A 143 -20.11 -8.17 4.52
CA ILE A 143 -19.70 -6.79 4.29
C ILE A 143 -20.80 -5.84 4.70
#